data_190185a8776bef1a9fac80d706192250
#
_entry.id   190185a8776bef1a9fac80d706192250
#
_cell.length_a   1.000
_cell.length_b   1.000
_cell.length_c   1.000
_cell.angle_alpha   90.00
_cell.angle_beta   90.00
_cell.angle_gamma   90.00
#
_symmetry.space_group_name_H-M   'P 1'
#
loop_
_entity.id
_entity.type
_entity.pdbx_description
1 polymer ?
#
loop_
_entity_poly.entity_id
_entity_poly.type
_entity_poly.pdbx_seq_one_letter_code
_entity_poly.pdbx_strand_id
1 'polypeptide(L)'
;MLVAAAQLSPVLLDRDATVERAIAAIHEASAHSARLIVFPEAFVPGYPVWVWSIPAGDTHALRALYVELLRESVSVPDEATERLCRAARDARMLVVIGVNERNSEETNTSLFNSALFIDADGRLLGTRRKLVPTSGERLVHAMGDGSTFDVYDTAVGRLGGLICWESYVPLARHALYSWGLEVLATPTWDRGEPWLSTLRHVAKEGRVRDGNWMWADTTGGRTSSGCW
;
A
#
# COMPACT_ATOMS: atom_id res chain seq x y z
N MET A 1 10.40 -17.36 -8.06
CA MET A 1 9.02 -16.84 -8.08
C MET A 1 9.06 -15.45 -8.70
N LEU A 2 8.16 -15.12 -9.65
CA LEU A 2 8.08 -13.79 -10.24
C LEU A 2 7.10 -12.95 -9.40
N VAL A 3 7.47 -11.71 -9.12
CA VAL A 3 6.67 -10.72 -8.40
C VAL A 3 6.66 -9.42 -9.21
N ALA A 4 5.57 -8.66 -9.12
CA ALA A 4 5.40 -7.41 -9.84
C ALA A 4 5.33 -6.22 -8.88
N ALA A 5 6.02 -5.14 -9.21
CA ALA A 5 5.84 -3.83 -8.60
C ALA A 5 5.10 -2.94 -9.60
N ALA A 6 3.92 -2.49 -9.24
CA ALA A 6 3.10 -1.63 -10.07
C ALA A 6 3.58 -0.18 -9.97
N GLN A 7 4.36 0.28 -10.94
CA GLN A 7 4.74 1.69 -11.08
C GLN A 7 3.71 2.43 -11.93
N LEU A 8 2.59 2.78 -11.34
CA LEU A 8 1.45 3.38 -12.00
C LEU A 8 1.00 4.66 -11.31
N SER A 9 0.54 5.63 -12.10
CA SER A 9 -0.16 6.79 -11.55
C SER A 9 -1.64 6.45 -11.36
N PRO A 10 -2.26 6.80 -10.23
CA PRO A 10 -3.71 6.73 -10.06
C PRO A 10 -4.42 7.74 -10.98
N VAL A 11 -5.72 7.61 -11.11
CA VAL A 11 -6.57 8.73 -11.55
C VAL A 11 -6.91 9.52 -10.29
N LEU A 12 -6.24 10.64 -10.10
CA LEU A 12 -6.30 11.37 -8.84
C LEU A 12 -7.74 11.78 -8.51
N LEU A 13 -8.19 11.44 -7.27
CA LEU A 13 -9.52 11.70 -6.75
C LEU A 13 -10.64 11.09 -7.61
N ASP A 14 -10.34 9.95 -8.26
CA ASP A 14 -11.32 9.12 -8.95
C ASP A 14 -11.07 7.65 -8.56
N ARG A 15 -11.85 7.17 -7.59
CA ARG A 15 -11.75 5.83 -7.04
C ARG A 15 -11.97 4.78 -8.12
N ASP A 16 -13.05 4.91 -8.87
CA ASP A 16 -13.48 3.87 -9.80
C ASP A 16 -12.53 3.74 -10.98
N ALA A 17 -12.09 4.85 -11.56
CA ALA A 17 -11.09 4.82 -12.63
C ALA A 17 -9.72 4.30 -12.13
N THR A 18 -9.36 4.57 -10.87
CA THR A 18 -8.12 4.02 -10.28
C THR A 18 -8.24 2.52 -10.04
N VAL A 19 -9.38 2.04 -9.58
CA VAL A 19 -9.65 0.60 -9.39
C VAL A 19 -9.59 -0.12 -10.74
N GLU A 20 -10.15 0.44 -11.82
CA GLU A 20 -10.01 -0.14 -13.17
C GLU A 20 -8.54 -0.25 -13.60
N ARG A 21 -7.72 0.76 -13.34
CA ARG A 21 -6.28 0.68 -13.62
C ARG A 21 -5.59 -0.42 -12.81
N ALA A 22 -5.95 -0.56 -11.53
CA ALA A 22 -5.42 -1.65 -10.70
C ALA A 22 -5.80 -3.01 -11.26
N ILE A 23 -7.06 -3.21 -11.65
CA ILE A 23 -7.56 -4.46 -12.24
C ILE A 23 -6.80 -4.79 -13.53
N ALA A 24 -6.62 -3.81 -14.42
CA ALA A 24 -5.86 -4.00 -15.65
C ALA A 24 -4.40 -4.43 -15.36
N ALA A 25 -3.73 -3.78 -14.38
CA ALA A 25 -2.37 -4.14 -13.99
C ALA A 25 -2.28 -5.53 -13.34
N ILE A 26 -3.28 -5.94 -12.55
CA ILE A 26 -3.38 -7.29 -11.99
C ILE A 26 -3.41 -8.34 -13.11
N HIS A 27 -4.26 -8.14 -14.11
CA HIS A 27 -4.34 -9.06 -15.25
C HIS A 27 -3.08 -9.07 -16.10
N GLU A 28 -2.46 -7.91 -16.34
CA GLU A 28 -1.19 -7.81 -17.06
C GLU A 28 -0.07 -8.56 -16.32
N ALA A 29 0.08 -8.35 -15.02
CA ALA A 29 1.08 -9.05 -14.21
C ALA A 29 0.85 -10.57 -14.19
N SER A 30 -0.41 -11.01 -14.14
CA SER A 30 -0.77 -12.42 -14.22
C SER A 30 -0.42 -13.03 -15.57
N ALA A 31 -0.63 -12.31 -16.67
CA ALA A 31 -0.23 -12.77 -18.03
C ALA A 31 1.29 -12.98 -18.13
N HIS A 32 2.09 -12.28 -17.30
CA HIS A 32 3.53 -12.49 -17.16
C HIS A 32 3.91 -13.51 -16.07
N SER A 33 2.94 -14.26 -15.54
CA SER A 33 3.14 -15.30 -14.53
C SER A 33 3.64 -14.78 -13.16
N ALA A 34 3.37 -13.53 -12.83
CA ALA A 34 3.61 -13.01 -11.49
C ALA A 34 2.66 -13.68 -10.48
N ARG A 35 3.13 -13.90 -9.26
CA ARG A 35 2.39 -14.51 -8.15
C ARG A 35 1.95 -13.51 -7.10
N LEU A 36 2.55 -12.35 -7.10
CA LEU A 36 2.26 -11.22 -6.22
C LEU A 36 2.44 -9.93 -7.01
N ILE A 37 1.52 -8.98 -6.82
CA ILE A 37 1.66 -7.60 -7.26
C ILE A 37 1.52 -6.66 -6.07
N VAL A 38 2.41 -5.65 -5.99
CA VAL A 38 2.35 -4.59 -4.97
C VAL A 38 2.15 -3.25 -5.66
N PHE A 39 1.12 -2.52 -5.23
CA PHE A 39 0.78 -1.18 -5.69
C PHE A 39 1.35 -0.11 -4.77
N PRO A 40 1.45 1.16 -5.24
CA PRO A 40 1.92 2.28 -4.43
C PRO A 40 1.08 2.54 -3.17
N GLU A 41 1.67 3.30 -2.26
CA GLU A 41 1.02 3.89 -1.09
C GLU A 41 -0.15 4.77 -1.48
N ALA A 42 -1.29 4.65 -0.77
CA ALA A 42 -2.51 5.43 -0.99
C ALA A 42 -2.93 5.49 -2.48
N PHE A 43 -2.69 4.41 -3.24
CA PHE A 43 -2.93 4.37 -4.69
C PHE A 43 -4.39 4.67 -5.04
N VAL A 44 -5.36 4.15 -4.24
CA VAL A 44 -6.79 4.43 -4.43
C VAL A 44 -7.26 5.46 -3.41
N PRO A 45 -7.77 6.61 -3.83
CA PRO A 45 -7.84 7.21 -5.15
C PRO A 45 -6.66 8.14 -5.46
N GLY A 46 -5.51 7.96 -4.83
CA GLY A 46 -4.30 8.73 -4.98
C GLY A 46 -3.74 9.28 -3.68
N TYR A 47 -2.42 9.40 -3.63
CA TYR A 47 -1.72 9.99 -2.50
C TYR A 47 -2.04 11.50 -2.41
N PRO A 48 -2.32 12.04 -1.20
CA PRO A 48 -2.72 13.44 -1.02
C PRO A 48 -1.54 14.41 -1.18
N VAL A 49 -0.98 14.50 -2.40
CA VAL A 49 0.24 15.28 -2.72
C VAL A 49 0.14 16.75 -2.36
N TRP A 50 -1.04 17.29 -2.26
CA TRP A 50 -1.28 18.71 -1.91
C TRP A 50 -0.82 19.09 -0.50
N VAL A 51 -0.72 18.10 0.42
CA VAL A 51 -0.21 18.36 1.79
C VAL A 51 1.22 18.89 1.82
N TRP A 52 1.95 18.69 0.73
CA TRP A 52 3.34 19.18 0.56
C TRP A 52 3.43 20.53 -0.17
N SER A 53 2.32 20.99 -0.78
CA SER A 53 2.31 22.16 -1.67
C SER A 53 1.41 23.27 -1.15
N ILE A 54 0.29 22.94 -0.50
CA ILE A 54 -0.65 23.93 0.03
C ILE A 54 -0.21 24.32 1.45
N PRO A 55 -0.05 25.63 1.73
CA PRO A 55 0.25 26.08 3.09
C PRO A 55 -0.80 25.60 4.09
N ALA A 56 -0.37 25.15 5.27
CA ALA A 56 -1.28 24.67 6.32
C ALA A 56 -2.30 25.70 6.79
N GLY A 57 -2.05 27.00 6.57
CA GLY A 57 -2.96 28.10 6.85
C GLY A 57 -4.11 28.25 5.83
N ASP A 58 -3.98 27.68 4.63
CA ASP A 58 -5.06 27.67 3.64
C ASP A 58 -6.07 26.55 3.94
N THR A 59 -6.81 26.74 5.03
CA THR A 59 -7.78 25.76 5.52
C THR A 59 -8.94 25.54 4.55
N HIS A 60 -9.24 26.52 3.69
CA HIS A 60 -10.32 26.38 2.70
C HIS A 60 -9.94 25.38 1.62
N ALA A 61 -8.76 25.54 1.01
CA ALA A 61 -8.27 24.62 -0.03
C ALA A 61 -8.04 23.22 0.53
N LEU A 62 -7.41 23.12 1.70
CA LEU A 62 -7.17 21.82 2.36
C LEU A 62 -8.47 21.08 2.67
N ARG A 63 -9.50 21.79 3.17
CA ARG A 63 -10.80 21.20 3.45
C ARG A 63 -11.53 20.75 2.18
N ALA A 64 -11.49 21.52 1.12
CA ALA A 64 -12.11 21.15 -0.16
C ALA A 64 -11.52 19.85 -0.71
N LEU A 65 -10.20 19.74 -0.74
CA LEU A 65 -9.51 18.53 -1.19
C LEU A 65 -9.73 17.33 -0.26
N TYR A 66 -9.79 17.57 1.05
CA TYR A 66 -10.13 16.52 2.01
C TYR A 66 -11.54 15.94 1.79
N VAL A 67 -12.53 16.79 1.51
CA VAL A 67 -13.89 16.35 1.23
C VAL A 67 -13.96 15.49 -0.04
N GLU A 68 -13.25 15.89 -1.09
CA GLU A 68 -13.17 15.09 -2.32
C GLU A 68 -12.47 13.75 -2.05
N LEU A 69 -11.32 13.76 -1.37
CA LEU A 69 -10.64 12.53 -0.99
C LEU A 69 -11.51 11.61 -0.15
N LEU A 70 -12.23 12.16 0.83
CA LEU A 70 -13.14 11.40 1.69
C LEU A 70 -14.28 10.76 0.89
N ARG A 71 -14.82 11.47 -0.10
CA ARG A 71 -15.87 10.95 -0.99
C ARG A 71 -15.38 9.76 -1.80
N GLU A 72 -14.18 9.86 -2.33
CA GLU A 72 -13.56 8.87 -3.20
C GLU A 72 -12.78 7.79 -2.43
N SER A 73 -12.73 7.86 -1.10
CA SER A 73 -12.04 6.87 -0.27
C SER A 73 -12.79 5.54 -0.21
N VAL A 74 -12.04 4.50 0.13
CA VAL A 74 -12.52 3.12 0.22
C VAL A 74 -13.01 2.83 1.63
N SER A 75 -14.19 2.25 1.77
CA SER A 75 -14.58 1.56 3.00
C SER A 75 -14.25 0.08 2.88
N VAL A 76 -13.87 -0.56 3.98
CA VAL A 76 -13.47 -1.98 3.93
C VAL A 76 -14.40 -2.80 4.82
N PRO A 77 -15.26 -3.67 4.22
CA PRO A 77 -15.46 -3.94 2.79
C PRO A 77 -16.39 -2.93 2.10
N ASP A 78 -16.22 -2.76 0.78
CA ASP A 78 -17.13 -2.04 -0.11
C ASP A 78 -17.04 -2.58 -1.55
N GLU A 79 -17.78 -2.02 -2.49
CA GLU A 79 -17.78 -2.44 -3.90
C GLU A 79 -16.39 -2.34 -4.54
N ALA A 80 -15.59 -1.31 -4.21
CA ALA A 80 -14.24 -1.15 -4.74
C ALA A 80 -13.31 -2.29 -4.27
N THR A 81 -13.37 -2.63 -2.98
CA THR A 81 -12.61 -3.76 -2.41
C THR A 81 -13.06 -5.09 -2.96
N GLU A 82 -14.38 -5.29 -3.17
CA GLU A 82 -14.90 -6.52 -3.78
C GLU A 82 -14.44 -6.69 -5.23
N ARG A 83 -14.36 -5.61 -6.00
CA ARG A 83 -13.83 -5.62 -7.39
C ARG A 83 -12.37 -6.03 -7.41
N LEU A 84 -11.54 -5.51 -6.50
CA LEU A 84 -10.14 -5.89 -6.35
C LEU A 84 -10.00 -7.37 -5.94
N CYS A 85 -10.82 -7.85 -5.00
CA CYS A 85 -10.86 -9.25 -4.59
C CYS A 85 -11.24 -10.18 -5.75
N ARG A 86 -12.22 -9.80 -6.58
CA ARG A 86 -12.56 -10.55 -7.79
C ARG A 86 -11.40 -10.61 -8.77
N ALA A 87 -10.74 -9.49 -9.04
CA ALA A 87 -9.58 -9.45 -9.93
C ALA A 87 -8.42 -10.31 -9.44
N ALA A 88 -8.12 -10.29 -8.13
CA ALA A 88 -7.11 -11.14 -7.53
C ALA A 88 -7.42 -12.64 -7.74
N ARG A 89 -8.68 -13.05 -7.51
CA ARG A 89 -9.15 -14.42 -7.74
C ARG A 89 -9.05 -14.83 -9.19
N ASP A 90 -9.55 -14.00 -10.11
CA ASP A 90 -9.59 -14.29 -11.54
C ASP A 90 -8.17 -14.41 -12.11
N ALA A 91 -7.24 -13.61 -11.61
CA ALA A 91 -5.81 -13.65 -11.91
C ALA A 91 -5.03 -14.74 -11.13
N ARG A 92 -5.61 -15.34 -10.09
CA ARG A 92 -4.95 -16.27 -9.15
C ARG A 92 -3.66 -15.68 -8.57
N MET A 93 -3.70 -14.42 -8.17
CA MET A 93 -2.53 -13.65 -7.75
C MET A 93 -2.77 -12.94 -6.43
N LEU A 94 -1.77 -12.95 -5.55
CA LEU A 94 -1.75 -12.11 -4.37
C LEU A 94 -1.64 -10.63 -4.76
N VAL A 95 -2.40 -9.78 -4.08
CA VAL A 95 -2.40 -8.33 -4.31
C VAL A 95 -2.16 -7.60 -3.00
N VAL A 96 -1.20 -6.67 -3.01
CA VAL A 96 -1.04 -5.68 -1.94
C VAL A 96 -1.25 -4.31 -2.57
N ILE A 97 -2.24 -3.55 -2.09
CA ILE A 97 -2.62 -2.27 -2.69
C ILE A 97 -2.85 -1.20 -1.63
N GLY A 98 -2.20 -0.05 -1.81
CA GLY A 98 -2.40 1.12 -0.96
C GLY A 98 -3.74 1.79 -1.23
N VAL A 99 -4.44 2.15 -0.17
CA VAL A 99 -5.74 2.83 -0.24
C VAL A 99 -5.83 3.96 0.79
N ASN A 100 -6.65 4.97 0.50
CA ASN A 100 -7.18 5.86 1.52
C ASN A 100 -8.42 5.20 2.10
N GLU A 101 -8.32 4.66 3.31
CA GLU A 101 -9.38 3.91 3.98
C GLU A 101 -10.25 4.87 4.80
N ARG A 102 -11.57 4.84 4.58
CA ARG A 102 -12.53 5.55 5.42
C ARG A 102 -12.83 4.73 6.67
N ASN A 103 -12.73 5.36 7.83
CA ASN A 103 -13.17 4.74 9.08
C ASN A 103 -14.71 4.69 9.14
N SER A 104 -15.28 3.62 8.58
CA SER A 104 -16.75 3.41 8.55
C SER A 104 -17.29 2.85 9.87
N GLU A 105 -16.44 2.35 10.75
CA GLU A 105 -16.85 1.73 12.01
C GLU A 105 -17.22 2.74 13.09
N GLU A 106 -16.57 3.92 13.10
CA GLU A 106 -16.73 4.90 14.15
C GLU A 106 -17.25 6.25 13.65
N THR A 107 -16.40 6.98 12.93
CA THR A 107 -16.65 8.39 12.63
C THR A 107 -17.20 8.63 11.23
N ASN A 108 -16.89 7.73 10.29
CA ASN A 108 -17.17 7.86 8.85
C ASN A 108 -16.58 9.12 8.19
N THR A 109 -15.74 9.85 8.93
CA THR A 109 -15.12 11.12 8.51
C THR A 109 -13.60 11.11 8.66
N SER A 110 -13.02 10.11 9.33
CA SER A 110 -11.60 9.94 9.44
C SER A 110 -11.06 9.04 8.31
N LEU A 111 -9.86 9.32 7.85
CA LEU A 111 -9.15 8.52 6.86
C LEU A 111 -7.90 7.89 7.44
N PHE A 112 -7.59 6.68 7.02
CA PHE A 112 -6.31 6.02 7.27
C PHE A 112 -5.56 5.83 5.96
N ASN A 113 -4.25 5.93 6.01
CA ASN A 113 -3.36 5.43 4.97
C ASN A 113 -3.20 3.93 5.18
N SER A 114 -3.78 3.13 4.32
CA SER A 114 -3.88 1.68 4.50
C SER A 114 -3.37 0.89 3.31
N ALA A 115 -2.97 -0.36 3.56
CA ALA A 115 -2.67 -1.34 2.53
C ALA A 115 -3.60 -2.56 2.72
N LEU A 116 -4.25 -2.97 1.65
CA LEU A 116 -5.07 -4.18 1.61
C LEU A 116 -4.19 -5.36 1.18
N PHE A 117 -4.35 -6.49 1.84
CA PHE A 117 -3.72 -7.76 1.50
C PHE A 117 -4.81 -8.72 1.03
N ILE A 118 -4.76 -9.11 -0.25
CA ILE A 118 -5.77 -9.95 -0.89
C ILE A 118 -5.09 -11.23 -1.38
N ASP A 119 -5.63 -12.38 -1.01
CA ASP A 119 -5.11 -13.68 -1.43
C ASP A 119 -5.47 -14.02 -2.88
N ALA A 120 -4.81 -15.02 -3.41
CA ALA A 120 -5.00 -15.51 -4.79
C ALA A 120 -6.38 -16.15 -5.04
N ASP A 121 -7.14 -16.45 -4.00
CA ASP A 121 -8.54 -16.90 -4.05
C ASP A 121 -9.55 -15.74 -3.95
N GLY A 122 -9.06 -14.49 -3.85
CA GLY A 122 -9.86 -13.28 -3.72
C GLY A 122 -10.35 -12.99 -2.31
N ARG A 123 -9.79 -13.66 -1.30
CA ARG A 123 -10.10 -13.38 0.10
C ARG A 123 -9.25 -12.19 0.59
N LEU A 124 -9.88 -11.22 1.22
CA LEU A 124 -9.18 -10.19 1.96
C LEU A 124 -8.55 -10.82 3.21
N LEU A 125 -7.21 -10.87 3.25
CA LEU A 125 -6.45 -11.39 4.38
C LEU A 125 -6.47 -10.41 5.54
N GLY A 126 -6.37 -9.12 5.23
CA GLY A 126 -6.44 -8.04 6.21
C GLY A 126 -6.14 -6.68 5.61
N THR A 127 -6.29 -5.68 6.47
CA THR A 127 -6.01 -4.28 6.19
C THR A 127 -4.92 -3.80 7.13
N ARG A 128 -3.89 -3.19 6.61
CA ARG A 128 -2.78 -2.63 7.38
C ARG A 128 -2.88 -1.11 7.42
N ARG A 129 -3.25 -0.52 8.55
CA ARG A 129 -3.28 0.93 8.77
C ARG A 129 -1.90 1.44 9.18
N LYS A 130 -1.39 2.48 8.50
CA LYS A 130 -0.10 3.12 8.81
C LYS A 130 -0.09 3.62 10.25
N LEU A 131 0.91 3.22 11.04
CA LEU A 131 1.01 3.58 12.47
C LEU A 131 1.10 5.09 12.65
N VAL A 132 2.02 5.72 11.95
CA VAL A 132 2.27 7.15 12.06
C VAL A 132 2.33 7.77 10.67
N PRO A 133 1.32 8.56 10.29
CA PRO A 133 1.37 9.33 9.06
C PRO A 133 2.55 10.30 9.06
N THR A 134 3.22 10.41 7.90
CA THR A 134 4.46 11.17 7.76
C THR A 134 4.18 12.66 7.63
N SER A 135 4.68 13.47 8.58
CA SER A 135 4.66 14.94 8.50
C SER A 135 3.31 15.50 8.01
N GLY A 136 3.24 16.03 6.78
CA GLY A 136 2.04 16.63 6.18
C GLY A 136 0.86 15.68 6.04
N GLU A 137 1.08 14.36 5.94
CA GLU A 137 -0.02 13.37 5.89
C GLU A 137 -0.96 13.47 7.10
N ARG A 138 -0.47 13.96 8.27
CA ARG A 138 -1.27 14.17 9.49
C ARG A 138 -2.40 15.19 9.33
N LEU A 139 -2.38 15.98 8.28
CA LEU A 139 -3.50 16.87 7.92
C LEU A 139 -4.66 16.07 7.28
N VAL A 140 -4.42 14.83 6.88
CA VAL A 140 -5.37 14.00 6.14
C VAL A 140 -5.63 12.67 6.84
N HIS A 141 -4.58 11.97 7.28
CA HIS A 141 -4.67 10.61 7.81
C HIS A 141 -4.57 10.56 9.33
N ALA A 142 -5.42 9.73 9.93
CA ALA A 142 -5.33 9.34 11.33
C ALA A 142 -4.19 8.34 11.56
N MET A 143 -3.75 8.21 12.80
CA MET A 143 -2.76 7.23 13.23
C MET A 143 -3.40 5.85 13.39
N GLY A 144 -2.72 4.82 12.93
CA GLY A 144 -3.08 3.44 13.25
C GLY A 144 -2.68 3.10 14.70
N ASP A 145 -3.41 2.21 15.31
CA ASP A 145 -3.17 1.77 16.71
C ASP A 145 -2.34 0.48 16.83
N GLY A 146 -1.98 -0.11 15.68
CA GLY A 146 -1.24 -1.37 15.62
C GLY A 146 -2.10 -2.63 15.65
N SER A 147 -3.41 -2.55 15.86
CA SER A 147 -4.33 -3.70 15.85
C SER A 147 -4.36 -4.44 14.51
N THR A 148 -4.01 -3.74 13.43
CA THR A 148 -3.94 -4.27 12.06
C THR A 148 -2.55 -4.73 11.65
N PHE A 149 -1.62 -4.88 12.59
CA PHE A 149 -0.26 -5.32 12.34
C PHE A 149 -0.22 -6.85 12.30
N ASP A 150 0.13 -7.44 11.16
CA ASP A 150 0.10 -8.89 10.99
C ASP A 150 1.09 -9.40 9.93
N VAL A 151 1.32 -10.71 9.94
CA VAL A 151 2.04 -11.48 8.93
C VAL A 151 1.15 -12.63 8.49
N TYR A 152 0.85 -12.68 7.20
CA TYR A 152 -0.10 -13.64 6.61
C TYR A 152 0.64 -14.83 6.00
N ASP A 153 0.21 -16.05 6.32
CA ASP A 153 0.65 -17.26 5.62
C ASP A 153 0.04 -17.30 4.23
N THR A 154 0.89 -17.28 3.20
CA THR A 154 0.46 -17.20 1.80
C THR A 154 1.21 -18.18 0.91
N ALA A 155 0.74 -18.35 -0.33
CA ALA A 155 1.41 -19.18 -1.33
C ALA A 155 2.79 -18.65 -1.76
N VAL A 156 3.16 -17.42 -1.39
CA VAL A 156 4.48 -16.82 -1.67
C VAL A 156 5.41 -16.82 -0.46
N GLY A 157 4.93 -17.30 0.67
CA GLY A 157 5.59 -17.29 1.98
C GLY A 157 4.85 -16.39 2.96
N ARG A 158 5.45 -16.16 4.12
CA ARG A 158 4.89 -15.31 5.18
C ARG A 158 5.03 -13.85 4.81
N LEU A 159 3.92 -13.26 4.35
CA LEU A 159 3.83 -11.91 3.79
C LEU A 159 3.37 -10.90 4.86
N GLY A 160 4.10 -9.82 5.02
CA GLY A 160 3.70 -8.67 5.82
C GLY A 160 4.01 -7.36 5.11
N GLY A 161 3.64 -6.22 5.71
CA GLY A 161 3.87 -4.94 5.08
C GLY A 161 4.16 -3.78 6.01
N LEU A 162 4.94 -2.84 5.50
CA LEU A 162 5.21 -1.53 6.11
C LEU A 162 4.95 -0.45 5.06
N ILE A 163 4.17 0.56 5.41
CA ILE A 163 3.80 1.62 4.47
C ILE A 163 4.85 2.73 4.55
N CYS A 164 5.65 2.88 3.48
CA CYS A 164 6.58 3.99 3.28
C CYS A 164 7.52 4.19 4.50
N TRP A 165 7.49 5.35 5.12
CA TRP A 165 8.37 5.71 6.24
C TRP A 165 8.18 4.86 7.51
N GLU A 166 7.18 4.02 7.61
CA GLU A 166 7.15 2.99 8.65
C GLU A 166 8.37 2.07 8.60
N SER A 167 8.95 1.89 7.41
CA SER A 167 10.20 1.14 7.24
C SER A 167 11.38 1.73 8.01
N TYR A 168 11.31 2.99 8.45
CA TYR A 168 12.29 3.60 9.34
C TYR A 168 12.03 3.34 10.84
N VAL A 169 10.92 2.69 11.20
CA VAL A 169 10.58 2.37 12.60
C VAL A 169 11.17 1.01 12.99
N PRO A 170 12.28 0.95 13.79
CA PRO A 170 12.96 -0.31 14.08
C PRO A 170 12.08 -1.34 14.78
N LEU A 171 11.24 -0.89 15.73
CA LEU A 171 10.35 -1.79 16.48
C LEU A 171 9.26 -2.39 15.61
N ALA A 172 8.75 -1.66 14.61
CA ALA A 172 7.78 -2.20 13.65
C ALA A 172 8.41 -3.31 12.79
N ARG A 173 9.63 -3.09 12.28
CA ARG A 173 10.38 -4.13 11.56
C ARG A 173 10.63 -5.35 12.45
N HIS A 174 11.12 -5.12 13.67
CA HIS A 174 11.41 -6.19 14.63
C HIS A 174 10.18 -7.06 14.93
N ALA A 175 9.01 -6.45 15.10
CA ALA A 175 7.77 -7.18 15.32
C ALA A 175 7.48 -8.14 14.15
N LEU A 176 7.53 -7.66 12.91
CA LEU A 176 7.31 -8.50 11.73
C LEU A 176 8.36 -9.63 11.64
N TYR A 177 9.63 -9.34 11.91
CA TYR A 177 10.69 -10.36 11.91
C TYR A 177 10.46 -11.43 12.97
N SER A 178 10.05 -11.04 14.18
CA SER A 178 9.77 -11.98 15.27
C SER A 178 8.56 -12.88 14.98
N TRP A 179 7.65 -12.43 14.12
CA TRP A 179 6.52 -13.21 13.63
C TRP A 179 6.88 -14.05 12.39
N GLY A 180 8.16 -14.06 12.02
CA GLY A 180 8.68 -14.92 10.95
C GLY A 180 8.37 -14.42 9.55
N LEU A 181 8.39 -13.10 9.34
CA LEU A 181 8.25 -12.49 8.02
C LEU A 181 9.23 -13.12 7.01
N GLU A 182 8.75 -13.48 5.83
CA GLU A 182 9.57 -13.97 4.70
C GLU A 182 9.52 -13.03 3.50
N VAL A 183 8.41 -12.32 3.31
CA VAL A 183 8.21 -11.35 2.22
C VAL A 183 7.71 -10.04 2.81
N LEU A 184 8.41 -8.95 2.55
CA LEU A 184 8.03 -7.61 2.98
C LEU A 184 7.52 -6.79 1.80
N ALA A 185 6.24 -6.43 1.81
CA ALA A 185 5.67 -5.44 0.90
C ALA A 185 5.83 -4.03 1.48
N THR A 186 6.36 -3.11 0.69
CA THR A 186 6.59 -1.72 1.13
C THR A 186 5.95 -0.71 0.16
N PRO A 187 4.61 -0.59 0.12
CA PRO A 187 3.94 0.47 -0.62
C PRO A 187 4.50 1.83 -0.22
N THR A 188 4.93 2.63 -1.20
CA THR A 188 5.54 3.93 -0.92
C THR A 188 5.22 4.96 -1.99
N TRP A 189 5.27 6.23 -1.59
CA TRP A 189 5.35 7.39 -2.48
C TRP A 189 6.76 8.02 -2.47
N ASP A 190 7.65 7.54 -1.58
CA ASP A 190 9.05 8.01 -1.48
C ASP A 190 9.91 7.46 -2.63
N ARG A 191 11.01 8.13 -2.89
CA ARG A 191 11.92 7.85 -4.00
C ARG A 191 13.36 8.25 -3.69
N GLY A 192 14.27 7.76 -4.53
CA GLY A 192 15.67 8.16 -4.50
C GLY A 192 16.56 7.24 -3.66
N GLU A 193 17.85 7.55 -3.67
CA GLU A 193 18.88 6.69 -3.07
C GLU A 193 18.73 6.49 -1.55
N PRO A 194 18.30 7.50 -0.74
CA PRO A 194 18.08 7.27 0.69
C PRO A 194 17.05 6.18 0.95
N TRP A 195 15.94 6.16 0.19
CA TRP A 195 14.91 5.13 0.26
C TRP A 195 15.44 3.76 -0.14
N LEU A 196 16.13 3.68 -1.29
CA LEU A 196 16.72 2.44 -1.77
C LEU A 196 17.75 1.85 -0.81
N SER A 197 18.58 2.70 -0.20
CA SER A 197 19.55 2.30 0.83
C SER A 197 18.87 1.70 2.05
N THR A 198 17.74 2.29 2.47
CA THR A 198 16.93 1.77 3.58
C THR A 198 16.37 0.39 3.24
N LEU A 199 15.80 0.20 2.07
CA LEU A 199 15.25 -1.09 1.66
C LEU A 199 16.33 -2.17 1.61
N ARG A 200 17.51 -1.86 1.08
CA ARG A 200 18.67 -2.78 1.09
C ARG A 200 19.08 -3.16 2.51
N HIS A 201 19.08 -2.19 3.43
CA HIS A 201 19.36 -2.43 4.84
C HIS A 201 18.30 -3.34 5.48
N VAL A 202 17.03 -3.02 5.30
CA VAL A 202 15.89 -3.75 5.87
C VAL A 202 15.85 -5.20 5.39
N ALA A 203 16.10 -5.43 4.10
CA ALA A 203 16.18 -6.77 3.52
C ALA A 203 17.30 -7.60 4.17
N LYS A 204 18.48 -7.00 4.37
CA LYS A 204 19.63 -7.64 5.02
C LYS A 204 19.39 -7.86 6.52
N GLU A 205 18.84 -6.89 7.22
CA GLU A 205 18.54 -6.94 8.66
C GLU A 205 17.54 -8.07 8.96
N GLY A 206 16.43 -8.11 8.22
CA GLY A 206 15.34 -9.06 8.42
C GLY A 206 15.67 -10.48 7.96
N ARG A 207 16.78 -10.70 7.24
CA ARG A 207 17.12 -11.98 6.61
C ARG A 207 15.92 -12.59 5.87
N VAL A 208 15.14 -11.73 5.21
CA VAL A 208 13.98 -12.15 4.45
C VAL A 208 14.49 -13.08 3.37
N ARG A 209 13.96 -14.31 3.27
CA ARG A 209 14.44 -15.32 2.33
C ARG A 209 14.46 -14.73 0.93
N ASP A 210 15.56 -14.94 0.25
CA ASP A 210 15.80 -14.59 -1.16
C ASP A 210 15.78 -13.10 -1.51
N GLY A 211 15.91 -12.20 -0.54
CA GLY A 211 15.93 -10.76 -0.79
C GLY A 211 14.65 -10.20 -1.41
N ASN A 212 13.54 -10.89 -1.24
CA ASN A 212 12.23 -10.50 -1.79
C ASN A 212 11.63 -9.34 -0.99
N TRP A 213 12.15 -8.15 -1.17
CA TRP A 213 11.48 -6.92 -0.78
C TRP A 213 10.90 -6.26 -2.04
N MET A 214 9.70 -5.75 -1.91
CA MET A 214 9.01 -5.08 -3.01
C MET A 214 8.57 -3.70 -2.59
N TRP A 215 8.83 -2.74 -3.43
CA TRP A 215 8.33 -1.39 -3.30
C TRP A 215 7.65 -0.95 -4.61
N ALA A 216 6.64 -0.14 -4.47
CA ALA A 216 5.98 0.50 -5.60
C ALA A 216 5.80 1.98 -5.28
N ASP A 217 6.17 2.84 -6.19
CA ASP A 217 5.97 4.28 -6.11
C ASP A 217 5.17 4.81 -7.31
N THR A 218 4.70 6.03 -7.22
CA THR A 218 3.89 6.67 -8.27
C THR A 218 4.70 7.43 -9.32
N THR A 219 6.05 7.37 -9.31
CA THR A 219 6.88 8.35 -10.01
C THR A 219 7.54 7.88 -11.30
N GLY A 220 7.12 6.76 -11.89
CA GLY A 220 7.51 6.38 -13.26
C GLY A 220 9.01 6.07 -13.48
N GLY A 221 9.76 5.74 -12.45
CA GLY A 221 11.14 5.28 -12.55
C GLY A 221 11.21 3.76 -12.78
N ARG A 222 12.28 3.29 -13.42
CA ARG A 222 12.41 1.88 -13.85
C ARG A 222 12.27 0.90 -12.68
N THR A 223 11.54 -0.17 -12.92
CA THR A 223 11.46 -1.35 -12.05
C THR A 223 12.85 -1.93 -11.83
N SER A 224 13.34 -1.93 -10.60
CA SER A 224 14.48 -2.73 -10.22
C SER A 224 14.02 -3.93 -9.38
N SER A 225 13.83 -5.07 -10.03
CA SER A 225 13.81 -6.35 -9.33
C SER A 225 15.24 -6.66 -8.90
N GLY A 226 15.59 -6.29 -7.69
CA GLY A 226 16.89 -6.65 -7.11
C GLY A 226 16.77 -8.01 -6.42
N CYS A 227 17.21 -9.07 -7.08
CA CYS A 227 17.62 -10.28 -6.38
C CYS A 227 19.04 -10.04 -5.81
N TRP A 228 19.21 -10.19 -4.50
CA TRP A 228 20.50 -10.28 -3.82
C TRP A 228 20.54 -11.56 -3.00
#